data_e983f52730339a6713e997dec12dd7d9
#
_entry.id   e983f52730339a6713e997dec12dd7d9
#
_cell.length_a   1.000
_cell.length_b   1.000
_cell.length_c   1.000
_cell.angle_alpha   90.00
_cell.angle_beta   90.00
_cell.angle_gamma   90.00
#
_symmetry.space_group_name_H-M   'P 1'
#
loop_
_entity.id
_entity.type
_entity.pdbx_description
1 polymer ?
#
loop_
_entity_poly.entity_id
_entity_poly.type
_entity_poly.pdbx_seq_one_letter_code
_entity_poly.pdbx_strand_id
1 'polypeptide(L)'
;KMRALIEMERAIRKDQAEVEFNAAMARLQPKLPRVVKSRAILAKDGKTARSKYAALEDIDAVTRPLLDEEGFSVSYTTEDSDKGTITIATVRHRLGHSIESRAWMPFDKSEYRTDCQCQGSTMMYGRRYAFCNAFNIITIGVDDDGQAAGWVSAEQLKNITDMVAACEMNPAALAAFLKFAEADTLKEIRARAYDRVMTALRAKEKQHREGVR
;
A
#
# COMPACT_ATOMS: atom_id res chain seq x y z
N LYS A 1 48.77 17.75 -20.09
CA LYS A 1 48.36 16.59 -20.94
C LYS A 1 47.89 15.42 -20.09
N MET A 2 48.70 14.92 -19.10
CA MET A 2 48.37 13.77 -18.24
C MET A 2 47.01 13.97 -17.51
N ARG A 3 46.76 15.12 -16.86
CA ARG A 3 45.49 15.40 -16.16
C ARG A 3 44.28 15.31 -17.10
N ALA A 4 44.37 15.88 -18.30
CA ALA A 4 43.29 15.82 -19.27
C ALA A 4 42.95 14.38 -19.73
N LEU A 5 43.96 13.51 -19.86
CA LEU A 5 43.74 12.10 -20.18
C LEU A 5 43.05 11.35 -19.02
N ILE A 6 43.44 11.63 -17.77
CA ILE A 6 42.79 11.03 -16.59
C ILE A 6 41.35 11.51 -16.46
N GLU A 7 41.06 12.79 -16.70
CA GLU A 7 39.71 13.34 -16.67
C GLU A 7 38.84 12.72 -17.77
N MET A 8 39.36 12.59 -18.98
CA MET A 8 38.67 11.92 -20.08
C MET A 8 38.39 10.46 -19.78
N GLU A 9 39.35 9.73 -19.25
CA GLU A 9 39.18 8.33 -18.84
C GLU A 9 38.06 8.19 -17.76
N ARG A 10 38.05 9.07 -16.76
CA ARG A 10 37.00 9.11 -15.73
C ARG A 10 35.63 9.41 -16.30
N ALA A 11 35.54 10.35 -17.25
CA ALA A 11 34.28 10.68 -17.94
C ALA A 11 33.77 9.45 -18.71
N ILE A 12 34.60 8.80 -19.49
CA ILE A 12 34.24 7.61 -20.27
C ILE A 12 33.76 6.49 -19.32
N ARG A 13 34.46 6.23 -18.22
CA ARG A 13 34.07 5.20 -17.24
C ARG A 13 32.71 5.55 -16.57
N LYS A 14 32.46 6.82 -16.28
CA LYS A 14 31.19 7.29 -15.73
C LYS A 14 30.07 7.06 -16.71
N ASP A 15 30.23 7.43 -17.95
CA ASP A 15 29.21 7.25 -19.00
C ASP A 15 28.93 5.76 -19.23
N GLN A 16 29.97 4.91 -19.27
CA GLN A 16 29.83 3.47 -19.38
C GLN A 16 29.07 2.88 -18.17
N ALA A 17 29.37 3.34 -16.95
CA ALA A 17 28.69 2.88 -15.75
C ALA A 17 27.19 3.24 -15.76
N GLU A 18 26.84 4.41 -16.28
CA GLU A 18 25.44 4.83 -16.44
C GLU A 18 24.70 4.00 -17.49
N VAL A 19 25.32 3.75 -18.65
CA VAL A 19 24.76 2.90 -19.71
C VAL A 19 24.48 1.50 -19.18
N GLU A 20 25.43 0.90 -18.47
CA GLU A 20 25.28 -0.44 -17.90
C GLU A 20 24.25 -0.47 -16.76
N PHE A 21 24.17 0.57 -15.94
CA PHE A 21 23.10 0.71 -14.92
C PHE A 21 21.73 0.68 -15.58
N ASN A 22 21.52 1.48 -16.63
CA ASN A 22 20.27 1.56 -17.33
C ASN A 22 19.93 0.22 -18.04
N ALA A 23 20.90 -0.45 -18.62
CA ALA A 23 20.72 -1.75 -19.23
C ALA A 23 20.37 -2.83 -18.18
N ALA A 24 21.04 -2.85 -17.02
CA ALA A 24 20.74 -3.76 -15.91
C ALA A 24 19.33 -3.49 -15.35
N MET A 25 18.95 -2.22 -15.19
CA MET A 25 17.61 -1.85 -14.74
C MET A 25 16.52 -2.30 -15.73
N ALA A 26 16.76 -2.16 -17.03
CA ALA A 26 15.85 -2.62 -18.07
C ALA A 26 15.69 -4.16 -18.10
N ARG A 27 16.73 -4.92 -17.74
CA ARG A 27 16.66 -6.39 -17.59
C ARG A 27 15.99 -6.80 -16.28
N LEU A 28 16.17 -6.02 -15.21
CA LEU A 28 15.64 -6.31 -13.88
C LEU A 28 14.11 -6.11 -13.80
N GLN A 29 13.63 -4.94 -14.24
CA GLN A 29 12.23 -4.55 -14.04
C GLN A 29 11.20 -5.57 -14.54
N PRO A 30 11.33 -6.20 -15.74
CA PRO A 30 10.41 -7.24 -16.18
C PRO A 30 10.42 -8.51 -15.32
N LYS A 31 11.53 -8.79 -14.62
CA LYS A 31 11.68 -9.97 -13.74
C LYS A 31 11.07 -9.74 -12.36
N LEU A 32 10.88 -8.48 -11.95
CA LEU A 32 10.38 -8.14 -10.61
C LEU A 32 8.94 -8.65 -10.45
N PRO A 33 8.66 -9.46 -9.41
CA PRO A 33 7.33 -9.97 -9.16
C PRO A 33 6.40 -8.87 -8.63
N ARG A 34 5.11 -9.03 -8.90
CA ARG A 34 4.09 -8.28 -8.17
C ARG A 34 3.95 -8.85 -6.78
N VAL A 35 4.21 -8.05 -5.75
CA VAL A 35 4.24 -8.52 -4.36
C VAL A 35 2.85 -8.44 -3.74
N VAL A 36 2.35 -9.56 -3.22
CA VAL A 36 1.02 -9.62 -2.59
C VAL A 36 1.06 -8.94 -1.22
N LYS A 37 0.08 -8.09 -0.93
CA LYS A 37 -0.16 -7.51 0.40
C LYS A 37 -0.65 -8.61 1.35
N SER A 38 0.24 -9.25 2.07
CA SER A 38 -0.01 -10.43 2.93
C SER A 38 -0.28 -10.07 4.39
N ARG A 39 0.22 -8.94 4.87
CA ARG A 39 0.11 -8.52 6.26
C ARG A 39 -1.06 -7.58 6.47
N ALA A 40 -1.82 -7.78 7.56
CA ALA A 40 -2.98 -6.98 7.90
C ALA A 40 -2.66 -5.97 9.03
N ILE A 41 -3.18 -4.75 8.90
CA ILE A 41 -3.31 -3.81 10.01
C ILE A 41 -4.70 -4.03 10.59
N LEU A 42 -4.77 -4.43 11.86
CA LEU A 42 -6.03 -4.68 12.54
C LEU A 42 -6.71 -3.38 12.96
N ALA A 43 -8.04 -3.38 12.96
CA ALA A 43 -8.84 -2.32 13.55
C ALA A 43 -8.74 -2.35 15.09
N LYS A 44 -9.37 -1.37 15.78
CA LYS A 44 -9.35 -1.27 17.25
C LYS A 44 -9.94 -2.49 17.96
N ASP A 45 -10.77 -3.27 17.28
CA ASP A 45 -11.35 -4.53 17.78
C ASP A 45 -10.33 -5.70 17.85
N GLY A 46 -9.14 -5.52 17.29
CA GLY A 46 -8.08 -6.53 17.24
C GLY A 46 -8.40 -7.76 16.37
N LYS A 47 -9.53 -7.76 15.67
CA LYS A 47 -10.02 -8.92 14.88
C LYS A 47 -10.25 -8.59 13.42
N THR A 48 -10.72 -7.39 13.11
CA THR A 48 -11.03 -6.98 11.74
C THR A 48 -9.80 -6.36 11.08
N ALA A 49 -9.44 -6.82 9.87
CA ALA A 49 -8.37 -6.20 9.10
C ALA A 49 -8.85 -4.84 8.57
N ARG A 50 -8.20 -3.76 8.99
CA ARG A 50 -8.45 -2.39 8.49
C ARG A 50 -7.85 -2.17 7.11
N SER A 51 -6.64 -2.67 6.89
CA SER A 51 -5.95 -2.62 5.59
C SER A 51 -4.91 -3.72 5.51
N LYS A 52 -4.48 -4.05 4.28
CA LYS A 52 -3.38 -4.99 4.05
C LYS A 52 -2.19 -4.26 3.43
N TYR A 53 -0.99 -4.73 3.74
CA TYR A 53 0.25 -4.20 3.18
C TYR A 53 1.26 -5.31 2.90
N ALA A 54 2.19 -5.05 1.99
CA ALA A 54 3.37 -5.87 1.81
C ALA A 54 4.48 -5.32 2.72
N ALA A 55 5.03 -6.14 3.59
CA ALA A 55 6.14 -5.73 4.44
C ALA A 55 7.43 -5.61 3.62
N LEU A 56 8.38 -4.79 4.07
CA LEU A 56 9.66 -4.63 3.38
C LEU A 56 10.43 -5.96 3.30
N GLU A 57 10.33 -6.77 4.35
CA GLU A 57 10.95 -8.09 4.42
C GLU A 57 10.42 -9.05 3.34
N ASP A 58 9.09 -9.01 3.11
CA ASP A 58 8.43 -9.85 2.12
C ASP A 58 8.83 -9.41 0.69
N ILE A 59 8.96 -8.08 0.48
CA ILE A 59 9.42 -7.50 -0.79
C ILE A 59 10.90 -7.85 -1.01
N ASP A 60 11.73 -7.66 0.00
CA ASP A 60 13.17 -7.93 -0.07
C ASP A 60 13.45 -9.41 -0.37
N ALA A 61 12.74 -10.33 0.28
CA ALA A 61 12.92 -11.76 0.10
C ALA A 61 12.76 -12.21 -1.37
N VAL A 62 11.83 -11.61 -2.11
CA VAL A 62 11.56 -11.97 -3.51
C VAL A 62 12.39 -11.15 -4.51
N THR A 63 12.88 -9.99 -4.11
CA THR A 63 13.62 -9.09 -5.02
C THR A 63 15.14 -9.21 -4.88
N ARG A 64 15.64 -9.50 -3.68
CA ARG A 64 17.09 -9.56 -3.39
C ARG A 64 17.87 -10.48 -4.34
N PRO A 65 17.42 -11.71 -4.65
CA PRO A 65 18.15 -12.57 -5.59
C PRO A 65 18.28 -11.95 -6.99
N LEU A 66 17.22 -11.27 -7.45
CA LEU A 66 17.19 -10.62 -8.76
C LEU A 66 18.08 -9.38 -8.81
N LEU A 67 18.12 -8.60 -7.71
CA LEU A 67 18.99 -7.45 -7.58
C LEU A 67 20.44 -7.88 -7.60
N ASP A 68 20.79 -8.95 -6.88
CA ASP A 68 22.15 -9.49 -6.81
C ASP A 68 22.62 -10.02 -8.17
N GLU A 69 21.75 -10.75 -8.89
CA GLU A 69 22.00 -11.23 -10.27
C GLU A 69 22.40 -10.09 -11.20
N GLU A 70 21.64 -8.98 -11.18
CA GLU A 70 21.91 -7.81 -12.02
C GLU A 70 22.95 -6.84 -11.44
N GLY A 71 23.51 -7.13 -10.27
CA GLY A 71 24.61 -6.39 -9.64
C GLY A 71 24.19 -5.11 -8.94
N PHE A 72 22.97 -5.04 -8.40
CA PHE A 72 22.47 -3.92 -7.62
C PHE A 72 22.65 -4.14 -6.12
N SER A 73 22.97 -3.05 -5.41
CA SER A 73 22.94 -2.95 -3.96
C SER A 73 22.15 -1.74 -3.52
N VAL A 74 21.52 -1.81 -2.33
CA VAL A 74 20.72 -0.73 -1.76
C VAL A 74 21.20 -0.40 -0.35
N SER A 75 21.35 0.88 -0.06
CA SER A 75 21.55 1.40 1.29
C SER A 75 20.52 2.49 1.60
N TYR A 76 20.28 2.73 2.89
CA TYR A 76 19.33 3.73 3.33
C TYR A 76 19.99 4.74 4.24
N THR A 77 19.66 6.01 4.03
CA THR A 77 19.95 7.11 4.94
C THR A 77 18.64 7.83 5.28
N THR A 78 18.66 8.56 6.38
CA THR A 78 17.47 9.26 6.90
C THR A 78 17.85 10.68 7.21
N GLU A 79 17.05 11.63 6.72
CA GLU A 79 17.15 13.06 7.03
C GLU A 79 15.90 13.47 7.81
N ASP A 80 16.08 14.12 8.95
CA ASP A 80 14.96 14.62 9.74
C ASP A 80 14.49 15.96 9.21
N SER A 81 13.19 16.20 9.31
CA SER A 81 12.54 17.47 9.01
C SER A 81 11.57 17.84 10.13
N ASP A 82 11.13 19.11 10.20
CA ASP A 82 10.24 19.61 11.26
C ASP A 82 8.93 18.82 11.42
N LYS A 83 8.46 18.16 10.36
CA LYS A 83 7.15 17.50 10.33
C LYS A 83 7.19 16.00 10.01
N GLY A 84 8.39 15.46 9.82
CA GLY A 84 8.54 14.07 9.41
C GLY A 84 9.99 13.71 9.10
N THR A 85 10.17 12.60 8.43
CA THR A 85 11.46 12.04 8.08
C THR A 85 11.53 11.77 6.58
N ILE A 86 12.63 12.12 5.93
CA ILE A 86 12.93 11.75 4.55
C ILE A 86 13.84 10.53 4.57
N THR A 87 13.36 9.44 4.04
CA THR A 87 14.20 8.25 3.82
C THR A 87 14.70 8.27 2.38
N ILE A 88 16.01 8.09 2.21
CA ILE A 88 16.70 8.05 0.93
C ILE A 88 17.21 6.64 0.72
N ALA A 89 16.72 5.97 -0.32
CA ALA A 89 17.26 4.72 -0.81
C ALA A 89 18.30 5.05 -1.90
N THR A 90 19.57 4.73 -1.68
CA THR A 90 20.61 4.85 -2.69
C THR A 90 20.82 3.48 -3.32
N VAL A 91 20.45 3.36 -4.59
CA VAL A 91 20.64 2.17 -5.41
C VAL A 91 21.97 2.32 -6.16
N ARG A 92 22.88 1.36 -5.96
CA ARG A 92 24.19 1.34 -6.62
C ARG A 92 24.32 0.12 -7.50
N HIS A 93 24.88 0.32 -8.67
CA HIS A 93 25.28 -0.78 -9.54
C HIS A 93 26.79 -1.07 -9.37
N ARG A 94 27.18 -2.33 -9.54
CA ARG A 94 28.57 -2.78 -9.38
C ARG A 94 29.60 -2.02 -10.22
N LEU A 95 29.19 -1.37 -11.31
CA LEU A 95 30.08 -0.55 -12.15
C LEU A 95 30.16 0.92 -11.72
N GLY A 96 29.57 1.30 -10.58
CA GLY A 96 29.79 2.57 -9.91
C GLY A 96 28.73 3.65 -10.14
N HIS A 97 27.75 3.47 -11.06
CA HIS A 97 26.64 4.40 -11.17
C HIS A 97 25.62 4.17 -10.04
N SER A 98 25.00 5.23 -9.59
CA SER A 98 23.97 5.17 -8.54
C SER A 98 22.88 6.20 -8.75
N ILE A 99 21.67 5.87 -8.27
CA ILE A 99 20.53 6.77 -8.20
C ILE A 99 20.00 6.83 -6.77
N GLU A 100 19.26 7.89 -6.47
CA GLU A 100 18.55 8.04 -5.19
C GLU A 100 17.05 8.07 -5.40
N SER A 101 16.33 7.41 -4.51
CA SER A 101 14.89 7.50 -4.37
C SER A 101 14.54 8.02 -2.99
N ARG A 102 13.74 9.07 -2.92
CA ARG A 102 13.39 9.78 -1.68
C ARG A 102 11.92 9.54 -1.33
N ALA A 103 11.65 9.22 -0.08
CA ALA A 103 10.30 9.09 0.45
C ALA A 103 10.17 9.91 1.73
N TRP A 104 9.30 10.92 1.70
CA TRP A 104 8.94 11.68 2.89
C TRP A 104 7.80 11.00 3.63
N MET A 105 7.95 10.83 4.95
CA MET A 105 6.95 10.27 5.84
C MET A 105 6.69 11.21 7.01
N PRO A 106 5.44 11.51 7.34
CA PRO A 106 5.12 12.22 8.58
C PRO A 106 5.49 11.34 9.78
N PHE A 107 5.79 11.96 10.92
CA PHE A 107 6.00 11.20 12.15
C PHE A 107 4.74 10.42 12.50
N ASP A 108 4.87 9.11 12.67
CA ASP A 108 3.81 8.28 13.21
C ASP A 108 3.51 8.75 14.65
N LYS A 109 2.23 8.92 14.98
CA LYS A 109 1.79 9.31 16.31
C LYS A 109 0.77 8.30 16.81
N SER A 110 1.03 7.74 17.96
CA SER A 110 0.13 6.78 18.58
C SER A 110 0.18 6.94 20.10
N GLU A 111 -0.96 7.03 20.73
CA GLU A 111 -1.09 7.07 22.20
C GLU A 111 -0.70 5.74 22.86
N TYR A 112 -0.62 4.68 22.07
CA TYR A 112 -0.35 3.31 22.57
C TYR A 112 1.08 2.82 22.28
N ARG A 113 1.93 3.66 21.67
CA ARG A 113 3.32 3.31 21.32
C ARG A 113 4.28 4.35 21.90
N THR A 114 5.48 3.89 22.25
CA THR A 114 6.56 4.80 22.64
C THR A 114 7.05 5.60 21.41
N ASP A 115 7.66 6.75 21.63
CA ASP A 115 8.23 7.59 20.56
C ASP A 115 9.23 6.80 19.71
N CYS A 116 10.03 5.95 20.33
CA CYS A 116 10.98 5.08 19.64
C CYS A 116 10.28 4.09 18.68
N GLN A 117 9.14 3.51 19.11
CA GLN A 117 8.33 2.63 18.26
C GLN A 117 7.66 3.39 17.11
N CYS A 118 7.20 4.62 17.36
CA CYS A 118 6.62 5.49 16.36
C CYS A 118 7.67 5.88 15.31
N GLN A 119 8.87 6.26 15.74
CA GLN A 119 9.98 6.59 14.84
C GLN A 119 10.43 5.37 14.03
N GLY A 120 10.58 4.20 14.66
CA GLY A 120 10.89 2.95 13.97
C GLY A 120 9.86 2.60 12.89
N SER A 121 8.58 2.78 13.20
CA SER A 121 7.48 2.62 12.23
C SER A 121 7.64 3.56 11.04
N THR A 122 7.84 4.87 11.28
CA THR A 122 8.05 5.89 10.25
C THR A 122 9.22 5.53 9.33
N MET A 123 10.36 5.14 9.91
CA MET A 123 11.55 4.73 9.15
C MET A 123 11.30 3.49 8.26
N MET A 124 10.59 2.48 8.78
CA MET A 124 10.27 1.28 8.01
C MET A 124 9.30 1.58 6.85
N TYR A 125 8.33 2.45 7.06
CA TYR A 125 7.48 2.95 5.98
C TYR A 125 8.30 3.69 4.92
N GLY A 126 9.17 4.61 5.34
CA GLY A 126 10.04 5.36 4.44
C GLY A 126 10.92 4.45 3.59
N ARG A 127 11.59 3.46 4.20
CA ARG A 127 12.42 2.47 3.49
C ARG A 127 11.62 1.70 2.45
N ARG A 128 10.43 1.21 2.81
CA ARG A 128 9.57 0.47 1.89
C ARG A 128 9.17 1.31 0.67
N TYR A 129 8.72 2.54 0.88
CA TYR A 129 8.31 3.40 -0.23
C TYR A 129 9.50 3.83 -1.09
N ALA A 130 10.62 4.22 -0.48
CA ALA A 130 11.82 4.58 -1.22
C ALA A 130 12.33 3.41 -2.08
N PHE A 131 12.29 2.18 -1.54
CA PHE A 131 12.68 0.97 -2.26
C PHE A 131 11.75 0.65 -3.41
N CYS A 132 10.44 0.62 -3.16
CA CYS A 132 9.44 0.35 -4.20
C CYS A 132 9.52 1.38 -5.34
N ASN A 133 9.69 2.67 -5.01
CA ASN A 133 9.83 3.73 -5.99
C ASN A 133 11.10 3.57 -6.83
N ALA A 134 12.24 3.21 -6.19
CA ALA A 134 13.52 3.07 -6.88
C ALA A 134 13.49 2.00 -8.00
N PHE A 135 12.76 0.91 -7.77
CA PHE A 135 12.70 -0.24 -8.68
C PHE A 135 11.35 -0.39 -9.39
N ASN A 136 10.41 0.53 -9.18
CA ASN A 136 9.04 0.45 -9.71
C ASN A 136 8.33 -0.86 -9.31
N ILE A 137 8.47 -1.26 -8.03
CA ILE A 137 7.84 -2.47 -7.50
C ILE A 137 6.37 -2.19 -7.23
N ILE A 138 5.50 -2.99 -7.84
CA ILE A 138 4.05 -2.91 -7.67
C ILE A 138 3.60 -3.92 -6.62
N THR A 139 2.95 -3.43 -5.57
CA THR A 139 2.27 -4.31 -4.61
C THR A 139 0.84 -4.54 -5.05
N ILE A 140 0.41 -5.82 -5.08
CA ILE A 140 -0.95 -6.22 -5.41
C ILE A 140 -1.66 -6.76 -4.16
N GLY A 141 -2.94 -6.57 -4.10
CA GLY A 141 -3.82 -7.05 -3.04
C GLY A 141 -5.21 -6.51 -3.31
N VAL A 142 -6.19 -6.95 -2.55
CA VAL A 142 -7.49 -6.28 -2.57
C VAL A 142 -7.22 -4.82 -2.24
N ASP A 143 -7.40 -3.95 -3.22
CA ASP A 143 -7.15 -2.51 -3.08
C ASP A 143 -8.33 -1.93 -2.30
N ASP A 144 -8.27 -2.08 -0.96
CA ASP A 144 -9.30 -1.55 -0.07
C ASP A 144 -9.33 -0.01 -0.13
N ASP A 145 -8.21 0.62 -0.50
CA ASP A 145 -8.13 2.09 -0.62
C ASP A 145 -8.87 2.61 -1.87
N GLY A 146 -8.85 1.86 -2.97
CA GLY A 146 -9.62 2.19 -4.18
C GLY A 146 -11.09 1.75 -4.06
N GLN A 147 -11.36 0.62 -3.42
CA GLN A 147 -12.73 0.15 -3.16
C GLN A 147 -13.42 0.96 -2.05
N ALA A 148 -12.69 1.44 -1.04
CA ALA A 148 -13.24 2.30 0.01
C ALA A 148 -13.70 3.67 -0.54
N ALA A 149 -13.13 4.13 -1.66
CA ALA A 149 -13.57 5.35 -2.36
C ALA A 149 -14.69 5.09 -3.39
N GLY A 150 -14.89 3.85 -3.82
CA GLY A 150 -15.87 3.44 -4.81
C GLY A 150 -17.23 3.04 -4.23
N TRP A 151 -18.10 2.58 -5.13
CA TRP A 151 -19.40 1.98 -4.80
C TRP A 151 -19.21 0.51 -4.41
N VAL A 152 -20.20 -0.09 -3.73
CA VAL A 152 -20.20 -1.52 -3.43
C VAL A 152 -20.02 -2.36 -4.69
N SER A 153 -19.25 -3.46 -4.58
CA SER A 153 -19.05 -4.41 -5.70
C SER A 153 -20.36 -5.11 -6.07
N ALA A 154 -20.38 -5.75 -7.25
CA ALA A 154 -21.55 -6.53 -7.68
C ALA A 154 -21.94 -7.64 -6.67
N GLU A 155 -20.96 -8.29 -6.05
CA GLU A 155 -21.16 -9.29 -5.01
C GLU A 155 -21.67 -8.66 -3.71
N GLN A 156 -21.09 -7.55 -3.28
CA GLN A 156 -21.55 -6.80 -2.11
C GLN A 156 -22.97 -6.27 -2.30
N LEU A 157 -23.27 -5.74 -3.49
CA LEU A 157 -24.62 -5.29 -3.84
C LEU A 157 -25.65 -6.43 -3.77
N LYS A 158 -25.29 -7.61 -4.29
CA LYS A 158 -26.12 -8.80 -4.19
C LYS A 158 -26.41 -9.15 -2.74
N ASN A 159 -25.38 -9.22 -1.90
CA ASN A 159 -25.54 -9.52 -0.48
C ASN A 159 -26.45 -8.50 0.25
N ILE A 160 -26.29 -7.20 -0.04
CA ILE A 160 -27.18 -6.16 0.51
C ILE A 160 -28.61 -6.36 0.04
N THR A 161 -28.81 -6.64 -1.26
CA THR A 161 -30.14 -6.83 -1.85
C THR A 161 -30.85 -8.03 -1.24
N ASP A 162 -30.15 -9.15 -1.09
CA ASP A 162 -30.68 -10.38 -0.48
C ASP A 162 -31.07 -10.14 0.98
N MET A 163 -30.26 -9.40 1.74
CA MET A 163 -30.57 -9.05 3.14
C MET A 163 -31.73 -8.05 3.29
N VAL A 164 -31.83 -7.07 2.39
CA VAL A 164 -32.95 -6.13 2.35
C VAL A 164 -34.25 -6.89 2.07
N ALA A 165 -34.24 -7.85 1.14
CA ALA A 165 -35.38 -8.73 0.85
C ALA A 165 -35.76 -9.61 2.06
N ALA A 166 -34.74 -10.20 2.74
CA ALA A 166 -34.99 -11.02 3.94
C ALA A 166 -35.58 -10.24 5.13
N CYS A 167 -35.32 -8.92 5.17
CA CYS A 167 -35.94 -8.03 6.19
C CYS A 167 -37.36 -7.57 5.87
N GLU A 168 -37.91 -7.92 4.72
CA GLU A 168 -39.24 -7.50 4.24
C GLU A 168 -39.55 -6.01 4.46
N MET A 169 -38.58 -5.15 4.11
CA MET A 169 -38.66 -3.72 4.36
C MET A 169 -39.76 -3.08 3.51
N ASN A 170 -40.67 -2.39 4.17
CA ASN A 170 -41.62 -1.51 3.47
C ASN A 170 -40.90 -0.28 2.88
N PRO A 171 -41.50 0.47 1.95
CA PRO A 171 -40.86 1.62 1.30
C PRO A 171 -40.30 2.67 2.26
N ALA A 172 -40.98 2.94 3.38
CA ALA A 172 -40.54 3.90 4.39
C ALA A 172 -39.29 3.40 5.14
N ALA A 173 -39.22 2.10 5.48
CA ALA A 173 -38.08 1.48 6.12
C ALA A 173 -36.90 1.40 5.18
N LEU A 174 -37.11 1.15 3.88
CA LEU A 174 -36.05 1.18 2.86
C LEU A 174 -35.47 2.60 2.68
N ALA A 175 -36.34 3.62 2.63
CA ALA A 175 -35.91 5.02 2.56
C ALA A 175 -35.07 5.43 3.79
N ALA A 176 -35.49 5.04 4.99
CA ALA A 176 -34.71 5.29 6.21
C ALA A 176 -33.37 4.55 6.21
N PHE A 177 -33.32 3.33 5.69
CA PHE A 177 -32.09 2.56 5.52
C PHE A 177 -31.14 3.21 4.51
N LEU A 178 -31.63 3.66 3.35
CA LEU A 178 -30.81 4.36 2.35
C LEU A 178 -30.26 5.67 2.93
N LYS A 179 -31.04 6.42 3.68
CA LYS A 179 -30.55 7.60 4.40
C LYS A 179 -29.44 7.26 5.40
N PHE A 180 -29.58 6.16 6.16
CA PHE A 180 -28.53 5.66 7.04
C PHE A 180 -27.26 5.25 6.29
N ALA A 181 -27.42 4.65 5.10
CA ALA A 181 -26.32 4.26 4.22
C ALA A 181 -25.69 5.44 3.47
N GLU A 182 -26.23 6.66 3.61
CA GLU A 182 -25.80 7.87 2.88
C GLU A 182 -25.81 7.67 1.35
N ALA A 183 -26.90 7.05 0.83
CA ALA A 183 -27.06 6.70 -0.58
C ALA A 183 -28.50 6.90 -1.03
N ASP A 184 -28.70 7.24 -2.30
CA ASP A 184 -30.03 7.36 -2.89
C ASP A 184 -30.55 6.01 -3.40
N THR A 185 -29.65 5.11 -3.76
CA THR A 185 -29.97 3.74 -4.19
C THR A 185 -29.00 2.72 -3.57
N LEU A 186 -29.37 1.44 -3.55
CA LEU A 186 -28.50 0.36 -3.06
C LEU A 186 -27.17 0.28 -3.84
N LYS A 187 -27.17 0.66 -5.12
CA LYS A 187 -25.98 0.66 -5.98
C LYS A 187 -25.00 1.79 -5.63
N GLU A 188 -25.50 2.86 -5.02
CA GLU A 188 -24.73 4.04 -4.64
C GLU A 188 -24.24 4.00 -3.18
N ILE A 189 -24.39 2.85 -2.54
CA ILE A 189 -23.78 2.64 -1.23
C ILE A 189 -22.26 2.59 -1.40
N ARG A 190 -21.54 3.40 -0.63
CA ARG A 190 -20.08 3.40 -0.65
C ARG A 190 -19.51 2.10 -0.11
N ALA A 191 -18.47 1.56 -0.75
CA ALA A 191 -17.84 0.32 -0.33
C ALA A 191 -17.37 0.37 1.14
N ARG A 192 -16.90 1.53 1.61
CA ARG A 192 -16.53 1.77 3.02
C ARG A 192 -17.69 1.62 4.02
N ALA A 193 -18.91 1.76 3.55
CA ALA A 193 -20.11 1.64 4.40
C ALA A 193 -20.64 0.19 4.46
N TYR A 194 -20.10 -0.73 3.65
CA TYR A 194 -20.63 -2.09 3.49
C TYR A 194 -20.77 -2.83 4.82
N ASP A 195 -19.71 -2.89 5.64
CA ASP A 195 -19.74 -3.62 6.92
C ASP A 195 -20.73 -3.03 7.92
N ARG A 196 -20.79 -1.68 7.99
CA ARG A 196 -21.77 -0.95 8.81
C ARG A 196 -23.20 -1.28 8.38
N VAL A 197 -23.44 -1.26 7.08
CA VAL A 197 -24.73 -1.53 6.45
C VAL A 197 -25.15 -2.99 6.69
N MET A 198 -24.26 -3.95 6.46
CA MET A 198 -24.53 -5.37 6.68
C MET A 198 -24.78 -5.70 8.15
N THR A 199 -24.09 -5.04 9.06
CA THR A 199 -24.33 -5.20 10.50
C THR A 199 -25.74 -4.72 10.89
N ALA A 200 -26.16 -3.56 10.39
CA ALA A 200 -27.49 -3.02 10.62
C ALA A 200 -28.60 -3.90 10.03
N LEU A 201 -28.38 -4.44 8.83
CA LEU A 201 -29.31 -5.36 8.17
C LEU A 201 -29.46 -6.68 8.95
N ARG A 202 -28.37 -7.27 9.40
CA ARG A 202 -28.40 -8.50 10.22
C ARG A 202 -29.14 -8.30 11.54
N ALA A 203 -28.93 -7.16 12.20
CA ALA A 203 -29.65 -6.82 13.42
C ALA A 203 -31.16 -6.70 13.17
N LYS A 204 -31.55 -6.08 12.05
CA LYS A 204 -32.94 -5.91 11.67
C LYS A 204 -33.62 -7.23 11.26
N GLU A 205 -32.91 -8.09 10.52
CA GLU A 205 -33.39 -9.43 10.18
C GLU A 205 -33.64 -10.27 11.46
N LYS A 206 -32.74 -10.19 12.43
CA LYS A 206 -32.92 -10.88 13.72
C LYS A 206 -34.17 -10.39 14.45
N GLN A 207 -34.39 -9.07 14.51
CA GLN A 207 -35.58 -8.49 15.11
C GLN A 207 -36.88 -8.92 14.38
N HIS A 208 -36.84 -8.97 13.04
CA HIS A 208 -37.95 -9.41 12.23
C HIS A 208 -38.33 -10.87 12.52
N ARG A 209 -37.33 -11.77 12.58
CA ARG A 209 -37.55 -13.18 12.94
C ARG A 209 -38.03 -13.41 14.36
N GLU A 210 -37.63 -12.57 15.31
CA GLU A 210 -38.09 -12.64 16.69
C GLU A 210 -39.52 -12.05 16.89
N GLY A 211 -39.91 -11.07 16.05
CA GLY A 211 -41.23 -10.45 16.08
C GLY A 211 -42.35 -11.23 15.34
N VAL A 212 -41.98 -12.24 14.54
CA VAL A 212 -42.90 -13.14 13.82
C VAL A 212 -43.24 -14.41 14.65
N ARG A 213 -42.65 -14.57 15.83
CA ARG A 213 -43.00 -15.60 16.81
C ARG A 213 -43.96 -15.06 17.85
#